data_091c3ff1732bf9d7556043951e259ee7
#
_entry.id   091c3ff1732bf9d7556043951e259ee7
#
_cell.length_a   1.000
_cell.length_b   1.000
_cell.length_c   1.000
_cell.angle_alpha   90.00
_cell.angle_beta   90.00
_cell.angle_gamma   90.00
#
_symmetry.space_group_name_H-M   'P 1'
#
loop_
_entity.id
_entity.type
_entity.pdbx_description
1 polymer ?
#
loop_
_entity_poly.entity_id
_entity_poly.type
_entity_poly.pdbx_seq_one_letter_code
_entity_poly.pdbx_strand_id
1 'polypeptide(L)'
;MIMLFVAVPGFAADVNELERRLNIVSEELDRLKNSSGGSGIAHRTTVHGYGETLWKAGTDDGAQVDQHRFVIGVHSEISEWIHLNAEIDFEHAASELEFEFGHLDLLVSQQLNFRAGTMLIPMGNLNEFHEPNNFFTVERPSFHSKLIPSTWQQAGFGLWGSKGDITYRFYLTNAISSLDESRYLRQTDFIRKGRSQITEDLLVNDIAISGRVEKKAPGGQAGLSFYTGGSTGDHIEQDGQITIIASDYKTKRGPWDLDFGIMKGWVEDTKEINAACGTAYGLACTTVAPESAFGLLATVAVHVPELMNMNTIHDFIPFIQYQKVRPNDEEGVGSTHDDNANFDVLTVGAAYKPHPQVALKGNYRTIFYEGDEASGAKAGAAGTSVNYFELGVAYQY
;
A
#
# COMPACT_ATOMS: atom_id res chain seq x y z
N MET A 1 -41.87 46.52 -30.53
CA MET A 1 -40.91 45.47 -30.13
C MET A 1 -40.91 45.46 -28.61
N ILE A 2 -41.74 44.60 -28.04
CA ILE A 2 -41.97 44.51 -26.58
C ILE A 2 -41.05 43.42 -26.06
N MET A 3 -40.06 43.78 -25.26
CA MET A 3 -39.20 42.83 -24.54
C MET A 3 -39.97 42.30 -23.33
N LEU A 4 -40.30 41.02 -23.36
CA LEU A 4 -40.85 40.30 -22.20
C LEU A 4 -39.69 39.87 -21.28
N PHE A 5 -39.57 40.50 -20.12
CA PHE A 5 -38.72 40.02 -19.02
C PHE A 5 -39.42 38.85 -18.35
N VAL A 6 -38.93 37.64 -18.54
CA VAL A 6 -39.34 36.50 -17.75
C VAL A 6 -38.51 36.56 -16.45
N ALA A 7 -39.16 36.91 -15.36
CA ALA A 7 -38.59 36.80 -14.01
C ALA A 7 -38.51 35.33 -13.65
N VAL A 8 -37.29 34.78 -13.48
CA VAL A 8 -37.05 33.50 -12.88
C VAL A 8 -37.31 33.65 -11.39
N PRO A 9 -38.24 32.88 -10.74
CA PRO A 9 -38.43 32.94 -9.32
C PRO A 9 -37.15 32.39 -8.66
N GLY A 10 -36.43 33.28 -7.96
CA GLY A 10 -35.36 32.87 -7.06
C GLY A 10 -35.92 31.93 -5.98
N PHE A 11 -35.39 30.73 -5.88
CA PHE A 11 -35.57 29.86 -4.70
C PHE A 11 -34.92 30.55 -3.49
N ALA A 12 -35.67 31.45 -2.84
CA ALA A 12 -35.38 31.80 -1.46
C ALA A 12 -35.65 30.55 -0.65
N ALA A 13 -34.59 29.90 -0.18
CA ALA A 13 -34.74 28.80 0.78
C ALA A 13 -35.56 29.35 1.93
N ASP A 14 -36.73 28.72 2.23
CA ASP A 14 -37.57 29.12 3.31
C ASP A 14 -36.80 28.97 4.62
N VAL A 15 -36.43 30.07 5.25
CA VAL A 15 -35.65 30.11 6.50
C VAL A 15 -36.31 29.26 7.55
N ASN A 16 -37.65 29.23 7.60
CA ASN A 16 -38.42 28.41 8.52
C ASN A 16 -38.28 26.92 8.26
N GLU A 17 -38.15 26.49 6.99
CA GLU A 17 -37.89 25.09 6.63
C GLU A 17 -36.44 24.68 6.95
N LEU A 18 -35.46 25.58 6.77
CA LEU A 18 -34.09 25.38 7.21
C LEU A 18 -33.97 25.27 8.74
N GLU A 19 -34.63 26.16 9.48
CA GLU A 19 -34.71 26.10 10.96
C GLU A 19 -35.41 24.81 11.41
N ARG A 20 -36.47 24.40 10.74
CA ARG A 20 -37.15 23.14 11.05
C ARG A 20 -36.27 21.94 10.84
N ARG A 21 -35.49 21.88 9.74
CA ARG A 21 -34.53 20.82 9.45
C ARG A 21 -33.38 20.81 10.46
N LEU A 22 -32.90 22.00 10.82
CA LEU A 22 -31.83 22.15 11.81
C LEU A 22 -32.27 21.64 13.18
N ASN A 23 -33.51 21.96 13.59
CA ASN A 23 -34.08 21.45 14.83
C ASN A 23 -34.28 19.94 14.82
N ILE A 24 -34.76 19.35 13.70
CA ILE A 24 -34.89 17.91 13.56
C ILE A 24 -33.50 17.22 13.65
N VAL A 25 -32.49 17.76 12.97
CA VAL A 25 -31.13 17.21 13.05
C VAL A 25 -30.56 17.35 14.45
N SER A 26 -30.81 18.48 15.13
CA SER A 26 -30.37 18.70 16.50
C SER A 26 -31.08 17.75 17.50
N GLU A 27 -32.39 17.54 17.35
CA GLU A 27 -33.15 16.58 18.15
C GLU A 27 -32.70 15.12 17.87
N GLU A 28 -32.40 14.78 16.63
CA GLU A 28 -31.87 13.46 16.25
C GLU A 28 -30.48 13.24 16.85
N LEU A 29 -29.65 14.27 16.82
CA LEU A 29 -28.29 14.27 17.40
C LEU A 29 -28.34 14.14 18.93
N ASP A 30 -29.27 14.87 19.58
CA ASP A 30 -29.52 14.77 21.04
C ASP A 30 -30.18 13.43 21.41
N ARG A 31 -31.00 12.87 20.53
CA ARG A 31 -31.58 11.54 20.69
C ARG A 31 -30.52 10.44 20.54
N LEU A 32 -29.61 10.58 19.57
CA LEU A 32 -28.45 9.72 19.42
C LEU A 32 -27.52 9.84 20.62
N LYS A 33 -27.23 11.04 21.10
CA LYS A 33 -26.44 11.27 22.31
C LYS A 33 -27.11 10.70 23.57
N ASN A 34 -28.42 10.81 23.68
CA ASN A 34 -29.18 10.37 24.86
C ASN A 34 -29.60 8.88 24.78
N SER A 35 -29.76 8.30 23.59
CA SER A 35 -29.91 6.85 23.42
C SER A 35 -28.60 6.12 23.71
N SER A 36 -27.49 6.85 23.65
CA SER A 36 -26.15 6.44 24.09
C SER A 36 -25.95 6.45 25.60
N GLY A 37 -27.04 6.37 26.40
CA GLY A 37 -27.00 6.32 27.86
C GLY A 37 -26.32 5.10 28.51
N GLY A 38 -25.52 4.38 27.74
CA GLY A 38 -24.48 3.48 28.22
C GLY A 38 -23.14 4.07 27.82
N SER A 39 -22.37 4.56 28.77
CA SER A 39 -20.96 4.97 28.59
C SER A 39 -20.07 3.77 28.29
N GLY A 40 -20.40 3.00 27.25
CA GLY A 40 -19.67 1.81 26.86
C GLY A 40 -18.78 2.06 25.64
N ILE A 41 -17.61 1.46 25.62
CA ILE A 41 -16.65 1.37 24.51
C ILE A 41 -17.33 1.04 23.16
N ALA A 42 -18.47 0.32 23.19
CA ALA A 42 -19.26 -0.06 22.02
C ALA A 42 -19.75 1.11 21.14
N HIS A 43 -19.96 2.30 21.70
CA HIS A 43 -20.40 3.48 20.96
C HIS A 43 -19.26 4.28 20.30
N ARG A 44 -18.02 3.95 20.62
CA ARG A 44 -16.83 4.57 20.05
C ARG A 44 -16.02 3.60 19.19
N THR A 45 -16.59 2.44 18.90
CA THR A 45 -15.97 1.42 18.06
C THR A 45 -16.68 1.37 16.73
N THR A 46 -15.93 1.54 15.66
CA THR A 46 -16.39 1.41 14.27
C THR A 46 -15.75 0.19 13.64
N VAL A 47 -16.53 -0.51 12.85
CA VAL A 47 -16.04 -1.59 11.97
C VAL A 47 -16.04 -1.05 10.56
N HIS A 48 -14.95 -1.25 9.87
CA HIS A 48 -14.76 -0.87 8.47
C HIS A 48 -14.03 -1.99 7.74
N GLY A 49 -13.86 -1.87 6.46
CA GLY A 49 -13.09 -2.84 5.72
C GLY A 49 -13.17 -2.63 4.22
N TYR A 50 -12.56 -3.56 3.51
CA TYR A 50 -12.52 -3.55 2.07
C TYR A 50 -12.37 -4.98 1.55
N GLY A 51 -12.58 -5.15 0.27
CA GLY A 51 -12.34 -6.42 -0.38
C GLY A 51 -12.21 -6.28 -1.88
N GLU A 52 -11.65 -7.31 -2.50
CA GLU A 52 -11.51 -7.37 -3.94
C GLU A 52 -11.59 -8.80 -4.47
N THR A 53 -12.19 -8.91 -5.66
CA THR A 53 -12.23 -10.15 -6.45
C THR A 53 -11.59 -9.87 -7.80
N LEU A 54 -10.65 -10.71 -8.21
CA LEU A 54 -9.85 -10.55 -9.40
C LEU A 54 -10.11 -11.69 -10.39
N TRP A 55 -10.13 -11.35 -11.68
CA TRP A 55 -10.09 -12.28 -12.82
C TRP A 55 -8.87 -11.94 -13.65
N LYS A 56 -8.09 -12.93 -13.98
CA LYS A 56 -6.83 -12.79 -14.71
C LYS A 56 -6.71 -13.85 -15.76
N ALA A 57 -6.38 -13.44 -16.98
CA ALA A 57 -6.06 -14.35 -18.08
C ALA A 57 -4.69 -13.95 -18.64
N GLY A 58 -3.73 -14.85 -18.51
CA GLY A 58 -2.36 -14.67 -19.04
C GLY A 58 -2.18 -15.42 -20.36
N THR A 59 -1.15 -15.05 -21.13
CA THR A 59 -0.79 -15.76 -22.37
C THR A 59 -0.39 -17.20 -22.10
N ASP A 60 0.12 -17.51 -20.90
CA ASP A 60 0.70 -18.81 -20.58
C ASP A 60 0.00 -19.52 -19.41
N ASP A 61 -0.82 -18.81 -18.60
CA ASP A 61 -1.36 -19.31 -17.33
C ASP A 61 -2.87 -19.69 -17.39
N GLY A 62 -3.55 -19.49 -18.54
CA GLY A 62 -5.00 -19.66 -18.61
C GLY A 62 -5.79 -18.59 -17.84
N ALA A 63 -7.09 -18.82 -17.65
CA ALA A 63 -7.95 -17.89 -16.91
C ALA A 63 -8.09 -18.35 -15.45
N GLN A 64 -7.94 -17.41 -14.53
CA GLN A 64 -8.02 -17.61 -13.10
C GLN A 64 -8.99 -16.61 -12.48
N VAL A 65 -9.64 -16.98 -11.40
CA VAL A 65 -10.42 -16.09 -10.53
C VAL A 65 -9.92 -16.26 -9.10
N ASP A 66 -9.79 -15.14 -8.42
CA ASP A 66 -9.33 -15.10 -7.03
C ASP A 66 -10.21 -14.15 -6.22
N GLN A 67 -10.84 -14.64 -5.15
CA GLN A 67 -11.33 -13.78 -4.07
C GLN A 67 -10.11 -13.36 -3.28
N HIS A 68 -9.45 -12.29 -3.76
CA HIS A 68 -8.10 -11.96 -3.35
C HIS A 68 -8.04 -11.62 -1.86
N ARG A 69 -8.96 -10.78 -1.39
CA ARG A 69 -9.04 -10.42 0.03
C ARG A 69 -10.42 -9.97 0.47
N PHE A 70 -10.67 -10.15 1.75
CA PHE A 70 -11.76 -9.55 2.49
C PHE A 70 -11.24 -9.13 3.87
N VAL A 71 -11.12 -7.83 4.10
CA VAL A 71 -10.50 -7.25 5.30
C VAL A 71 -11.55 -6.72 6.24
N ILE A 72 -11.38 -7.00 7.52
CA ILE A 72 -12.17 -6.42 8.61
C ILE A 72 -11.25 -5.56 9.48
N GLY A 73 -11.52 -4.27 9.49
CA GLY A 73 -10.85 -3.30 10.34
C GLY A 73 -11.71 -2.87 11.52
N VAL A 74 -11.05 -2.59 12.62
CA VAL A 74 -11.66 -2.06 13.85
C VAL A 74 -10.91 -0.82 14.27
N HIS A 75 -11.65 0.28 14.39
CA HIS A 75 -11.19 1.48 15.07
C HIS A 75 -11.97 1.68 16.35
N SER A 76 -11.32 1.87 17.50
CA SER A 76 -11.96 2.09 18.78
C SER A 76 -11.32 3.23 19.56
N GLU A 77 -12.10 4.24 19.87
CA GLU A 77 -11.73 5.30 20.82
C GLU A 77 -11.91 4.80 22.24
N ILE A 78 -10.90 4.16 22.82
CA ILE A 78 -10.92 3.68 24.21
C ILE A 78 -11.10 4.85 25.18
N SER A 79 -10.44 5.97 24.88
CA SER A 79 -10.61 7.27 25.53
C SER A 79 -10.37 8.40 24.54
N GLU A 80 -10.50 9.66 24.96
CA GLU A 80 -10.22 10.84 24.11
C GLU A 80 -8.77 10.86 23.59
N TRP A 81 -7.84 10.17 24.26
CA TRP A 81 -6.43 10.17 23.94
C TRP A 81 -5.83 8.78 23.67
N ILE A 82 -6.63 7.70 23.76
CA ILE A 82 -6.19 6.32 23.47
C ILE A 82 -7.09 5.75 22.38
N HIS A 83 -6.53 5.47 21.22
CA HIS A 83 -7.23 4.87 20.10
C HIS A 83 -6.59 3.53 19.73
N LEU A 84 -7.42 2.51 19.50
CA LEU A 84 -7.04 1.23 18.94
C LEU A 84 -7.34 1.23 17.45
N ASN A 85 -6.40 0.73 16.64
CA ASN A 85 -6.60 0.42 15.24
C ASN A 85 -6.09 -1.00 14.98
N ALA A 86 -6.88 -1.82 14.30
CA ALA A 86 -6.50 -3.19 13.95
C ALA A 86 -7.18 -3.63 12.66
N GLU A 87 -6.50 -4.48 11.86
CA GLU A 87 -7.04 -5.12 10.67
C GLU A 87 -6.66 -6.58 10.60
N ILE A 88 -7.62 -7.39 10.14
CA ILE A 88 -7.46 -8.82 9.85
C ILE A 88 -7.89 -9.04 8.40
N ASP A 89 -7.05 -9.71 7.63
CA ASP A 89 -7.28 -10.07 6.24
C ASP A 89 -7.57 -11.56 6.08
N PHE A 90 -8.61 -11.85 5.31
CA PHE A 90 -8.97 -13.18 4.83
C PHE A 90 -8.61 -13.26 3.34
N GLU A 91 -7.40 -13.73 3.03
CA GLU A 91 -6.93 -13.87 1.66
C GLU A 91 -7.36 -15.20 1.01
N HIS A 92 -7.47 -15.17 -0.34
CA HIS A 92 -7.74 -16.33 -1.18
C HIS A 92 -8.96 -17.14 -0.73
N ALA A 93 -10.11 -16.48 -0.58
CA ALA A 93 -11.37 -17.06 -0.07
C ALA A 93 -11.21 -17.69 1.33
N ALA A 94 -10.44 -17.03 2.22
CA ALA A 94 -10.11 -17.45 3.58
C ALA A 94 -9.25 -18.73 3.65
N SER A 95 -8.46 -19.02 2.62
CA SER A 95 -7.42 -20.05 2.70
C SER A 95 -6.21 -19.58 3.50
N GLU A 96 -6.00 -18.25 3.57
CA GLU A 96 -4.97 -17.59 4.36
C GLU A 96 -5.64 -16.56 5.27
N LEU A 97 -5.22 -16.51 6.53
CA LEU A 97 -5.64 -15.53 7.53
C LEU A 97 -4.41 -14.74 7.97
N GLU A 98 -4.42 -13.45 7.74
CA GLU A 98 -3.32 -12.57 8.10
C GLU A 98 -3.77 -11.50 9.10
N PHE A 99 -2.94 -11.25 10.12
CA PHE A 99 -3.07 -10.08 10.98
C PHE A 99 -2.28 -8.94 10.35
N GLU A 100 -2.96 -7.97 9.73
CA GLU A 100 -2.27 -6.93 8.98
C GLU A 100 -1.61 -5.89 9.89
N PHE A 101 -2.33 -5.40 10.88
CA PHE A 101 -1.78 -4.54 11.94
C PHE A 101 -2.69 -4.50 13.16
N GLY A 102 -2.11 -4.08 14.29
CA GLY A 102 -2.86 -3.82 15.52
C GLY A 102 -2.01 -2.98 16.46
N HIS A 103 -2.42 -1.73 16.67
CA HIS A 103 -1.68 -0.78 17.48
C HIS A 103 -2.57 0.16 18.27
N LEU A 104 -2.01 0.69 19.33
CA LEU A 104 -2.57 1.79 20.11
C LEU A 104 -1.89 3.09 19.68
N ASP A 105 -2.70 4.11 19.42
CA ASP A 105 -2.27 5.50 19.31
C ASP A 105 -2.57 6.24 20.62
N LEU A 106 -1.55 6.90 21.17
CA LEU A 106 -1.63 7.77 22.33
C LEU A 106 -1.56 9.21 21.83
N LEU A 107 -2.69 9.89 21.80
CA LEU A 107 -2.83 11.24 21.27
C LEU A 107 -2.46 12.28 22.33
N VAL A 108 -1.33 12.96 22.14
CA VAL A 108 -0.84 14.00 23.08
C VAL A 108 -1.09 15.39 22.52
N SER A 109 -0.79 15.60 21.24
CA SER A 109 -0.99 16.88 20.56
C SER A 109 -1.04 16.69 19.04
N GLN A 110 -1.38 17.74 18.30
CA GLN A 110 -1.30 17.70 16.84
C GLN A 110 0.12 17.40 16.35
N GLN A 111 1.15 17.87 17.08
CA GLN A 111 2.55 17.74 16.68
C GLN A 111 3.20 16.46 17.20
N LEU A 112 2.70 15.86 18.27
CA LEU A 112 3.36 14.69 18.87
C LEU A 112 2.34 13.72 19.42
N ASN A 113 2.38 12.52 18.87
CA ASN A 113 1.62 11.37 19.32
C ASN A 113 2.53 10.14 19.33
N PHE A 114 2.16 9.15 20.10
CA PHE A 114 2.92 7.90 20.21
C PHE A 114 2.07 6.76 19.64
N ARG A 115 2.73 5.76 19.08
CA ARG A 115 2.14 4.52 18.57
C ARG A 115 2.89 3.33 19.13
N ALA A 116 2.19 2.25 19.49
CA ALA A 116 2.79 1.02 19.98
C ALA A 116 1.98 -0.19 19.51
N GLY A 117 2.66 -1.23 19.06
CA GLY A 117 2.06 -2.47 18.56
C GLY A 117 2.63 -2.89 17.21
N THR A 118 1.87 -3.67 16.46
CA THR A 118 2.17 -4.01 15.07
C THR A 118 1.65 -2.91 14.15
N MET A 119 2.53 -2.31 13.37
CA MET A 119 2.20 -1.16 12.54
C MET A 119 2.75 -1.31 11.12
N LEU A 120 2.06 -0.75 10.15
CA LEU A 120 2.54 -0.66 8.77
C LEU A 120 3.73 0.29 8.69
N ILE A 121 4.80 -0.16 8.04
CA ILE A 121 6.01 0.64 7.85
C ILE A 121 5.71 1.79 6.89
N PRO A 122 6.05 3.05 7.23
CA PRO A 122 5.69 4.22 6.48
C PRO A 122 6.59 4.40 5.24
N MET A 123 6.52 3.42 4.32
CA MET A 123 7.35 3.36 3.13
C MET A 123 6.51 3.56 1.86
N GLY A 124 6.86 4.58 1.07
CA GLY A 124 6.11 4.96 -0.12
C GLY A 124 4.71 5.50 0.21
N ASN A 125 3.92 5.80 -0.82
CA ASN A 125 2.59 6.38 -0.67
C ASN A 125 1.46 5.34 -0.61
N LEU A 126 1.77 4.04 -0.68
CA LEU A 126 0.73 2.99 -0.76
C LEU A 126 0.77 2.01 0.41
N ASN A 127 1.91 1.75 1.08
CA ASN A 127 1.94 0.71 2.10
C ASN A 127 0.98 0.95 3.28
N GLU A 128 0.84 2.19 3.75
CA GLU A 128 -0.11 2.55 4.81
C GLU A 128 -1.54 2.77 4.29
N PHE A 129 -1.74 2.89 2.97
CA PHE A 129 -3.03 3.17 2.31
C PHE A 129 -3.25 2.21 1.15
N HIS A 130 -3.11 0.91 1.45
CA HIS A 130 -3.00 -0.16 0.46
C HIS A 130 -4.34 -0.71 -0.04
N GLU A 131 -5.44 -0.12 0.39
CA GLU A 131 -6.78 -0.52 -0.03
C GLU A 131 -6.93 -0.44 -1.56
N PRO A 132 -7.62 -1.39 -2.18
CA PRO A 132 -7.68 -1.51 -3.63
C PRO A 132 -8.30 -0.30 -4.34
N ASN A 133 -9.07 0.54 -3.64
CA ASN A 133 -9.63 1.77 -4.21
C ASN A 133 -8.61 2.91 -4.36
N ASN A 134 -7.39 2.78 -3.80
CA ASN A 134 -6.35 3.80 -3.81
C ASN A 134 -5.40 3.73 -5.01
N PHE A 135 -5.54 2.70 -5.86
CA PHE A 135 -4.79 2.56 -7.10
C PHE A 135 -5.72 2.14 -8.26
N PHE A 136 -5.33 2.42 -9.51
CA PHE A 136 -6.21 2.22 -10.68
C PHE A 136 -6.10 0.82 -11.29
N THR A 137 -4.93 0.18 -11.19
CA THR A 137 -4.68 -1.18 -11.71
C THR A 137 -5.53 -2.23 -10.99
N VAL A 138 -5.80 -3.34 -11.62
CA VAL A 138 -6.50 -4.47 -11.00
C VAL A 138 -5.65 -5.04 -9.88
N GLU A 139 -4.44 -5.50 -10.18
CA GLU A 139 -3.46 -5.90 -9.16
C GLU A 139 -2.68 -4.68 -8.65
N ARG A 140 -2.19 -4.75 -7.41
CA ARG A 140 -1.28 -3.76 -6.84
C ARG A 140 -0.03 -3.62 -7.71
N PRO A 141 0.45 -2.39 -7.99
CA PRO A 141 1.65 -2.18 -8.81
C PRO A 141 2.85 -2.97 -8.27
N SER A 142 3.64 -3.56 -9.17
CA SER A 142 4.83 -4.36 -8.80
C SER A 142 5.88 -3.56 -8.02
N PHE A 143 5.98 -2.26 -8.26
CA PHE A 143 6.76 -1.34 -7.44
C PHE A 143 6.36 -1.43 -5.95
N HIS A 144 5.06 -1.48 -5.65
CA HIS A 144 4.48 -1.58 -4.31
C HIS A 144 4.20 -3.02 -3.84
N SER A 145 4.61 -4.03 -4.57
CA SER A 145 4.45 -5.42 -4.16
C SER A 145 5.74 -6.21 -4.16
N LYS A 146 6.74 -5.80 -4.96
CA LYS A 146 8.04 -6.47 -5.08
C LYS A 146 9.16 -5.72 -4.38
N LEU A 147 9.21 -4.38 -4.52
CA LEU A 147 10.29 -3.55 -3.99
C LEU A 147 9.95 -2.97 -2.62
N ILE A 148 8.75 -2.40 -2.49
CA ILE A 148 8.14 -2.03 -1.20
C ILE A 148 7.09 -3.10 -0.93
N PRO A 149 7.33 -4.10 -0.06
CA PRO A 149 6.42 -5.23 0.09
C PRO A 149 5.00 -4.77 0.44
N SER A 150 4.01 -5.43 -0.16
CA SER A 150 2.62 -5.22 0.21
C SER A 150 2.41 -5.53 1.68
N THR A 151 1.66 -4.68 2.38
CA THR A 151 1.30 -4.86 3.77
C THR A 151 2.54 -5.13 4.64
N TRP A 152 3.58 -4.35 4.41
CA TRP A 152 4.80 -4.45 5.18
C TRP A 152 4.57 -3.91 6.58
N GLN A 153 4.50 -4.82 7.53
CA GLN A 153 4.26 -4.55 8.94
C GLN A 153 5.44 -4.98 9.80
N GLN A 154 5.64 -4.30 10.92
CA GLN A 154 6.63 -4.60 11.95
C GLN A 154 6.05 -4.25 13.33
N ALA A 155 6.53 -4.93 14.38
CA ALA A 155 6.14 -4.61 15.75
C ALA A 155 7.15 -3.66 16.41
N GLY A 156 6.65 -2.71 17.18
CA GLY A 156 7.52 -1.75 17.89
C GLY A 156 6.79 -0.53 18.40
N PHE A 157 7.52 0.57 18.39
CA PHE A 157 7.08 1.86 18.90
C PHE A 157 7.33 2.95 17.87
N GLY A 158 6.50 3.97 17.89
CA GLY A 158 6.64 5.09 16.97
C GLY A 158 6.15 6.40 17.56
N LEU A 159 6.56 7.47 16.88
CA LEU A 159 6.03 8.80 17.08
C LEU A 159 5.53 9.35 15.75
N TRP A 160 4.47 10.13 15.79
CA TRP A 160 3.90 10.75 14.62
C TRP A 160 3.23 12.08 14.96
N GLY A 161 3.07 12.92 13.96
CA GLY A 161 2.41 14.20 14.12
C GLY A 161 2.36 15.01 12.85
N SER A 162 1.79 16.23 12.97
CA SER A 162 1.74 17.19 11.87
C SER A 162 1.99 18.62 12.35
N LYS A 163 2.64 19.42 11.49
CA LYS A 163 2.86 20.85 11.72
C LYS A 163 2.71 21.62 10.41
N GLY A 164 1.66 22.41 10.31
CA GLY A 164 1.32 23.10 9.06
C GLY A 164 1.04 22.09 7.94
N ASP A 165 1.78 22.19 6.84
CA ASP A 165 1.66 21.31 5.67
C ASP A 165 2.53 20.06 5.73
N ILE A 166 3.22 19.83 6.86
CA ILE A 166 4.13 18.69 7.03
C ILE A 166 3.49 17.69 7.99
N THR A 167 3.46 16.40 7.59
CA THR A 167 3.13 15.24 8.42
C THR A 167 4.36 14.34 8.49
N TYR A 168 4.60 13.72 9.64
CA TYR A 168 5.75 12.84 9.85
C TYR A 168 5.42 11.67 10.74
N ARG A 169 6.14 10.56 10.50
CA ARG A 169 6.09 9.29 11.25
C ARG A 169 7.50 8.75 11.35
N PHE A 170 7.90 8.29 12.55
CA PHE A 170 9.19 7.66 12.81
C PHE A 170 8.97 6.46 13.72
N TYR A 171 9.44 5.29 13.33
CA TYR A 171 9.24 4.04 14.05
C TYR A 171 10.56 3.37 14.37
N LEU A 172 10.61 2.74 15.54
CA LEU A 172 11.63 1.81 16.01
C LEU A 172 10.96 0.44 16.14
N THR A 173 11.38 -0.51 15.31
CA THR A 173 10.70 -1.81 15.17
C THR A 173 11.71 -2.97 15.13
N ASN A 174 11.22 -4.21 15.18
CA ASN A 174 12.00 -5.33 14.71
C ASN A 174 12.39 -5.13 13.24
N ALA A 175 13.49 -5.76 12.81
CA ALA A 175 14.03 -5.59 11.46
C ALA A 175 13.58 -6.68 10.48
N ILE A 176 13.89 -6.49 9.20
CA ILE A 176 13.81 -7.50 8.14
C ILE A 176 14.86 -8.57 8.44
N SER A 177 14.57 -9.85 8.15
CA SER A 177 15.56 -10.92 8.24
C SER A 177 16.10 -11.29 6.84
N SER A 178 17.41 -11.49 6.77
CA SER A 178 18.10 -12.04 5.59
C SER A 178 18.45 -13.53 5.71
N LEU A 179 18.46 -14.07 6.93
CA LEU A 179 18.97 -15.40 7.26
C LEU A 179 18.08 -16.18 8.24
N ASP A 180 16.77 -16.19 8.05
CA ASP A 180 15.84 -17.02 8.84
C ASP A 180 15.30 -18.16 7.97
N GLU A 181 14.81 -19.25 8.55
CA GLU A 181 14.28 -20.42 7.85
C GLU A 181 13.16 -20.09 6.86
N SER A 182 12.29 -19.14 7.21
CA SER A 182 11.15 -18.72 6.39
C SER A 182 11.29 -17.31 5.82
N ARG A 183 12.26 -16.52 6.29
CA ARG A 183 12.44 -15.10 5.95
C ARG A 183 13.87 -14.85 5.50
N TYR A 184 14.02 -14.48 4.23
CA TYR A 184 15.30 -14.24 3.59
C TYR A 184 15.16 -13.29 2.40
N LEU A 185 16.27 -12.74 1.92
CA LEU A 185 16.27 -11.86 0.75
C LEU A 185 16.27 -12.68 -0.54
N ARG A 186 15.69 -12.15 -1.60
CA ARG A 186 15.65 -12.80 -2.91
C ARG A 186 15.91 -11.80 -4.05
N GLN A 187 16.58 -12.26 -5.11
CA GLN A 187 16.76 -11.46 -6.31
C GLN A 187 15.43 -11.07 -6.98
N THR A 188 14.40 -11.94 -6.90
CA THR A 188 13.14 -11.74 -7.62
C THR A 188 12.18 -10.76 -6.94
N ASP A 189 12.38 -10.45 -5.67
CA ASP A 189 11.47 -9.58 -4.90
C ASP A 189 12.12 -8.87 -3.70
N PHE A 190 13.44 -8.69 -3.77
CA PHE A 190 14.24 -7.92 -2.83
C PHE A 190 14.00 -8.36 -1.36
N ILE A 191 13.36 -7.48 -0.56
CA ILE A 191 13.09 -7.71 0.86
C ILE A 191 11.76 -8.41 1.15
N ARG A 192 10.94 -8.68 0.12
CA ARG A 192 9.54 -9.14 0.32
C ARG A 192 9.47 -10.41 1.18
N LYS A 193 10.36 -11.38 0.94
CA LYS A 193 10.38 -12.63 1.73
C LYS A 193 11.02 -12.44 3.11
N GLY A 194 11.91 -11.47 3.25
CA GLY A 194 12.58 -11.13 4.51
C GLY A 194 11.72 -10.30 5.47
N ARG A 195 10.63 -9.66 4.99
CA ARG A 195 9.71 -8.94 5.87
C ARG A 195 9.12 -9.88 6.92
N SER A 196 8.96 -9.40 8.13
CA SER A 196 8.22 -10.15 9.14
C SER A 196 6.73 -10.13 8.82
N GLN A 197 6.12 -11.28 8.82
CA GLN A 197 4.77 -11.38 9.34
C GLN A 197 4.92 -11.67 10.82
N ILE A 198 4.29 -10.88 11.68
CA ILE A 198 4.37 -11.08 13.12
C ILE A 198 3.71 -12.42 13.45
N THR A 199 4.51 -13.36 13.92
CA THR A 199 4.09 -14.69 14.34
C THR A 199 4.33 -14.86 15.84
N GLU A 200 3.83 -15.94 16.41
CA GLU A 200 4.13 -16.35 17.76
C GLU A 200 5.65 -16.49 17.95
N ASP A 201 6.17 -15.96 19.04
CA ASP A 201 7.57 -16.04 19.44
C ASP A 201 8.62 -15.60 18.39
N LEU A 202 8.28 -14.54 17.63
CA LEU A 202 9.23 -13.94 16.70
C LEU A 202 10.48 -13.46 17.43
N LEU A 203 11.64 -14.04 17.13
CA LEU A 203 12.92 -13.56 17.66
C LEU A 203 13.24 -12.19 17.08
N VAL A 204 13.55 -11.24 17.95
CA VAL A 204 13.96 -9.87 17.59
C VAL A 204 15.45 -9.75 17.89
N ASN A 205 16.28 -10.17 16.93
CA ASN A 205 17.73 -10.06 17.05
C ASN A 205 18.26 -8.75 16.48
N ASP A 206 17.53 -8.17 15.51
CA ASP A 206 17.87 -6.89 14.88
C ASP A 206 16.74 -5.87 15.06
N ILE A 207 17.16 -4.60 15.14
CA ILE A 207 16.28 -3.44 15.27
C ILE A 207 16.40 -2.58 14.02
N ALA A 208 15.28 -2.02 13.60
CA ALA A 208 15.23 -1.10 12.48
C ALA A 208 14.61 0.25 12.86
N ILE A 209 15.06 1.28 12.17
CA ILE A 209 14.47 2.61 12.21
C ILE A 209 13.86 2.88 10.83
N SER A 210 12.62 3.32 10.83
CA SER A 210 11.95 3.75 9.61
C SER A 210 11.26 5.10 9.82
N GLY A 211 11.03 5.82 8.74
CA GLY A 211 10.32 7.08 8.83
C GLY A 211 9.86 7.62 7.49
N ARG A 212 8.87 8.49 7.58
CA ARG A 212 8.31 9.20 6.44
C ARG A 212 7.97 10.64 6.81
N VAL A 213 8.33 11.54 5.92
CA VAL A 213 7.91 12.94 5.97
C VAL A 213 7.14 13.25 4.70
N GLU A 214 5.96 13.82 4.87
CA GLU A 214 5.06 14.22 3.79
C GLU A 214 4.83 15.71 3.84
N LYS A 215 4.82 16.34 2.69
CA LYS A 215 4.50 17.76 2.54
C LYS A 215 3.35 17.94 1.57
N LYS A 216 2.30 18.64 1.99
CA LYS A 216 1.26 19.10 1.08
C LYS A 216 1.86 20.03 0.05
N ALA A 217 1.56 19.78 -1.21
CA ALA A 217 1.97 20.57 -2.36
C ALA A 217 0.72 21.02 -3.13
N PRO A 218 0.78 22.05 -3.99
CA PRO A 218 -0.39 22.49 -4.75
C PRO A 218 -1.02 21.34 -5.54
N GLY A 219 -2.25 20.97 -5.16
CA GLY A 219 -3.01 19.88 -5.78
C GLY A 219 -2.57 18.46 -5.41
N GLY A 220 -1.65 18.29 -4.45
CA GLY A 220 -1.14 16.96 -4.12
C GLY A 220 -0.26 16.91 -2.89
N GLN A 221 0.56 15.86 -2.83
CA GLN A 221 1.43 15.54 -1.71
C GLN A 221 2.76 14.96 -2.22
N ALA A 222 3.86 15.42 -1.66
CA ALA A 222 5.19 14.84 -1.85
C ALA A 222 5.62 14.11 -0.58
N GLY A 223 6.20 12.92 -0.73
CA GLY A 223 6.68 12.08 0.37
C GLY A 223 8.15 11.71 0.22
N LEU A 224 8.82 11.59 1.34
CA LEU A 224 10.16 11.00 1.47
C LEU A 224 10.12 9.99 2.60
N SER A 225 10.51 8.75 2.31
CA SER A 225 10.56 7.64 3.26
C SER A 225 11.95 7.05 3.34
N PHE A 226 12.30 6.51 4.52
CA PHE A 226 13.53 5.76 4.70
C PHE A 226 13.30 4.57 5.65
N TYR A 227 14.13 3.57 5.50
CA TYR A 227 14.25 2.41 6.39
C TYR A 227 15.72 2.04 6.52
N THR A 228 16.17 1.69 7.72
CA THR A 228 17.51 1.13 7.96
C THR A 228 17.50 0.21 9.17
N GLY A 229 18.18 -0.94 9.06
CA GLY A 229 18.29 -1.93 10.14
C GLY A 229 19.21 -3.09 9.79
N GLY A 230 19.75 -3.77 10.78
CA GLY A 230 20.44 -5.04 10.63
C GLY A 230 19.47 -6.12 10.08
N SER A 231 20.00 -7.24 9.59
CA SER A 231 19.15 -8.28 9.01
C SER A 231 19.64 -9.72 9.25
N THR A 232 20.81 -9.91 9.82
CA THR A 232 21.42 -11.24 9.97
C THR A 232 21.15 -11.87 11.32
N GLY A 233 20.68 -11.09 12.28
CA GLY A 233 20.48 -11.54 13.66
C GLY A 233 21.79 -12.04 14.29
N ASP A 234 21.70 -13.14 15.04
CA ASP A 234 22.86 -13.81 15.64
C ASP A 234 23.45 -14.91 14.74
N HIS A 235 23.07 -14.98 13.47
CA HIS A 235 23.47 -16.06 12.58
C HIS A 235 24.91 -15.93 12.07
N ILE A 236 25.37 -14.70 11.84
CA ILE A 236 26.74 -14.37 11.44
C ILE A 236 27.23 -13.13 12.21
N GLU A 237 28.54 -12.88 12.14
CA GLU A 237 29.17 -11.75 12.86
C GLU A 237 28.82 -10.38 12.23
N GLN A 238 28.52 -10.35 10.94
CA GLN A 238 28.18 -9.14 10.19
C GLN A 238 26.70 -8.79 10.36
N ASP A 239 26.37 -7.49 10.45
CA ASP A 239 25.00 -7.02 10.68
C ASP A 239 24.10 -7.13 9.42
N GLY A 240 24.67 -7.21 8.23
CA GLY A 240 23.93 -7.27 6.96
C GLY A 240 22.93 -6.11 6.82
N GLN A 241 23.43 -4.88 6.99
CA GLN A 241 22.57 -3.70 7.05
C GLN A 241 21.76 -3.50 5.77
N ILE A 242 20.44 -3.34 5.90
CA ILE A 242 19.53 -2.96 4.83
C ILE A 242 19.19 -1.48 4.97
N THR A 243 19.39 -0.71 3.90
CA THR A 243 18.98 0.70 3.83
C THR A 243 18.11 0.94 2.61
N ILE A 244 16.95 1.59 2.78
CA ILE A 244 16.01 1.90 1.69
C ILE A 244 15.62 3.37 1.79
N ILE A 245 15.64 4.05 0.65
CA ILE A 245 15.13 5.42 0.50
C ILE A 245 14.09 5.41 -0.62
N ALA A 246 12.95 6.01 -0.37
CA ALA A 246 11.89 6.17 -1.37
C ALA A 246 11.33 7.59 -1.36
N SER A 247 11.00 8.11 -2.53
CA SER A 247 10.32 9.38 -2.71
C SER A 247 9.14 9.22 -3.64
N ASP A 248 8.07 9.92 -3.36
CA ASP A 248 6.86 9.89 -4.15
C ASP A 248 6.21 11.27 -4.28
N TYR A 249 5.42 11.42 -5.33
CA TYR A 249 4.59 12.61 -5.55
C TYR A 249 3.27 12.20 -6.19
N LYS A 250 2.18 12.45 -5.48
CA LYS A 250 0.82 12.20 -5.97
C LYS A 250 0.07 13.53 -6.05
N THR A 251 -0.56 13.82 -7.20
CA THR A 251 -1.27 15.08 -7.40
C THR A 251 -2.47 14.92 -8.33
N LYS A 252 -3.55 15.62 -7.99
CA LYS A 252 -4.71 15.79 -8.87
C LYS A 252 -4.80 17.25 -9.29
N ARG A 253 -4.83 17.49 -10.60
CA ARG A 253 -4.96 18.83 -11.19
C ARG A 253 -6.05 18.83 -12.26
N GLY A 254 -7.21 19.41 -11.90
CA GLY A 254 -8.40 19.28 -12.73
C GLY A 254 -8.68 17.79 -12.94
N PRO A 255 -9.00 17.36 -14.18
CA PRO A 255 -9.33 15.97 -14.47
C PRO A 255 -8.12 15.02 -14.42
N TRP A 256 -6.89 15.51 -14.28
CA TRP A 256 -5.66 14.70 -14.32
C TRP A 256 -5.25 14.25 -12.93
N ASP A 257 -5.02 12.95 -12.77
CA ASP A 257 -4.43 12.34 -11.59
C ASP A 257 -3.05 11.75 -11.97
N LEU A 258 -2.01 12.16 -11.26
CA LEU A 258 -0.63 11.80 -11.53
C LEU A 258 -0.03 11.18 -10.26
N ASP A 259 0.64 10.03 -10.40
CA ASP A 259 1.33 9.35 -9.31
C ASP A 259 2.74 8.94 -9.76
N PHE A 260 3.76 9.37 -9.03
CA PHE A 260 5.16 9.08 -9.29
C PHE A 260 5.82 8.53 -8.03
N GLY A 261 6.63 7.50 -8.20
CA GLY A 261 7.42 6.90 -7.13
C GLY A 261 8.80 6.52 -7.62
N ILE A 262 9.80 6.65 -6.77
CA ILE A 262 11.17 6.18 -6.97
C ILE A 262 11.70 5.61 -5.67
N MET A 263 12.45 4.52 -5.74
CA MET A 263 13.15 3.95 -4.60
C MET A 263 14.51 3.39 -4.98
N LYS A 264 15.42 3.41 -4.03
CA LYS A 264 16.69 2.66 -4.07
C LYS A 264 16.88 1.99 -2.71
N GLY A 265 17.30 0.72 -2.75
CA GLY A 265 17.66 -0.06 -1.56
C GLY A 265 19.06 -0.63 -1.71
N TRP A 266 19.75 -0.84 -0.58
CA TRP A 266 21.07 -1.44 -0.48
C TRP A 266 21.07 -2.49 0.62
N VAL A 267 21.87 -3.53 0.42
CA VAL A 267 22.16 -4.60 1.38
C VAL A 267 23.67 -4.70 1.54
N GLU A 268 24.16 -4.53 2.76
CA GLU A 268 25.57 -4.73 3.06
C GLU A 268 25.86 -6.21 3.37
N ASP A 269 27.13 -6.61 3.35
CA ASP A 269 27.61 -7.95 3.70
C ASP A 269 26.99 -9.11 2.89
N THR A 270 26.58 -8.84 1.64
CA THR A 270 25.89 -9.84 0.80
C THR A 270 26.73 -11.08 0.55
N LYS A 271 28.07 -10.97 0.54
CA LYS A 271 28.98 -12.11 0.43
C LYS A 271 28.85 -13.07 1.61
N GLU A 272 28.81 -12.54 2.82
CA GLU A 272 28.69 -13.29 4.05
C GLU A 272 27.29 -13.88 4.20
N ILE A 273 26.26 -13.09 3.89
CA ILE A 273 24.86 -13.54 3.84
C ILE A 273 24.71 -14.71 2.85
N ASN A 274 25.20 -14.56 1.61
CA ASN A 274 25.11 -15.59 0.57
C ASN A 274 25.94 -16.84 0.89
N ALA A 275 27.08 -16.69 1.58
CA ALA A 275 27.89 -17.82 2.03
C ALA A 275 27.24 -18.58 3.20
N ALA A 276 26.54 -17.90 4.10
CA ALA A 276 25.80 -18.51 5.21
C ALA A 276 24.53 -19.22 4.71
N CYS A 277 23.92 -18.71 3.67
CA CYS A 277 22.76 -19.29 3.00
C CYS A 277 23.11 -20.70 2.48
N GLY A 278 22.38 -21.72 2.85
CA GLY A 278 22.58 -23.10 2.38
C GLY A 278 23.54 -23.98 3.19
N THR A 279 24.40 -23.42 4.06
CA THR A 279 25.38 -24.21 4.81
C THR A 279 25.03 -24.40 6.29
N ALA A 280 24.43 -23.41 6.93
CA ALA A 280 24.26 -23.41 8.38
C ALA A 280 22.88 -23.84 8.88
N TYR A 281 21.82 -23.71 8.09
CA TYR A 281 20.43 -23.79 8.58
C TYR A 281 19.52 -24.72 7.76
N GLY A 282 20.05 -25.54 6.86
CA GLY A 282 19.22 -26.42 6.02
C GLY A 282 18.32 -25.66 5.05
N LEU A 283 18.50 -24.35 4.96
CA LEU A 283 17.75 -23.48 4.06
C LEU A 283 18.07 -23.83 2.65
N ALA A 284 17.07 -24.19 1.88
CA ALA A 284 17.16 -24.18 0.43
C ALA A 284 17.20 -22.71 -0.04
N CYS A 285 18.21 -21.96 0.36
CA CYS A 285 18.50 -20.66 -0.23
C CYS A 285 18.97 -20.91 -1.67
N THR A 286 18.02 -21.12 -2.56
CA THR A 286 18.31 -21.23 -3.99
C THR A 286 18.42 -19.85 -4.64
N THR A 287 18.13 -18.80 -3.91
CA THR A 287 18.15 -17.43 -4.36
C THR A 287 18.94 -16.57 -3.38
N VAL A 288 19.89 -15.84 -3.87
CA VAL A 288 20.86 -15.05 -3.13
C VAL A 288 20.39 -13.61 -2.92
N ALA A 289 20.84 -12.98 -1.84
CA ALA A 289 20.57 -11.59 -1.54
C ALA A 289 21.17 -10.68 -2.62
N PRO A 290 20.41 -9.76 -3.21
CA PRO A 290 20.95 -8.73 -4.09
C PRO A 290 21.71 -7.69 -3.28
N GLU A 291 22.73 -7.04 -3.89
CA GLU A 291 23.45 -5.92 -3.28
C GLU A 291 22.62 -4.64 -3.28
N SER A 292 21.85 -4.43 -4.34
CA SER A 292 20.93 -3.29 -4.38
C SER A 292 19.65 -3.58 -5.18
N ALA A 293 18.64 -2.78 -4.92
CA ALA A 293 17.38 -2.75 -5.65
C ALA A 293 17.04 -1.33 -6.09
N PHE A 294 16.36 -1.20 -7.23
CA PHE A 294 15.90 0.09 -7.74
C PHE A 294 14.49 -0.02 -8.30
N GLY A 295 13.71 1.06 -8.18
CA GLY A 295 12.38 1.12 -8.77
C GLY A 295 11.93 2.51 -9.15
N LEU A 296 11.07 2.54 -10.17
CA LEU A 296 10.38 3.73 -10.63
C LEU A 296 8.94 3.37 -10.98
N LEU A 297 7.99 4.22 -10.58
CA LEU A 297 6.58 4.17 -10.94
C LEU A 297 6.16 5.50 -11.55
N ALA A 298 5.38 5.47 -12.62
CA ALA A 298 4.70 6.64 -13.17
C ALA A 298 3.31 6.25 -13.64
N THR A 299 2.29 6.93 -13.12
CA THR A 299 0.89 6.73 -13.50
C THR A 299 0.29 8.06 -13.95
N VAL A 300 -0.45 8.03 -15.04
CA VAL A 300 -1.28 9.13 -15.52
C VAL A 300 -2.69 8.62 -15.70
N ALA A 301 -3.65 9.26 -15.07
CA ALA A 301 -5.07 8.93 -15.15
C ALA A 301 -5.92 10.18 -15.44
N VAL A 302 -7.09 9.98 -16.04
CA VAL A 302 -7.99 11.07 -16.42
C VAL A 302 -9.40 10.79 -15.92
N HIS A 303 -9.95 11.69 -15.13
CA HIS A 303 -11.36 11.67 -14.71
C HIS A 303 -12.24 12.22 -15.83
N VAL A 304 -12.82 11.34 -16.64
CA VAL A 304 -13.57 11.70 -17.84
C VAL A 304 -14.79 12.57 -17.53
N PRO A 305 -15.60 12.32 -16.50
CA PRO A 305 -16.73 13.19 -16.18
C PRO A 305 -16.29 14.62 -15.85
N GLU A 306 -15.19 14.80 -15.11
CA GLU A 306 -14.63 16.11 -14.81
C GLU A 306 -14.10 16.81 -16.07
N LEU A 307 -13.39 16.08 -16.95
CA LEU A 307 -12.90 16.58 -18.24
C LEU A 307 -14.03 17.07 -19.14
N MET A 308 -15.17 16.37 -19.13
CA MET A 308 -16.34 16.67 -19.93
C MET A 308 -17.34 17.62 -19.23
N ASN A 309 -17.02 18.12 -18.03
CA ASN A 309 -17.90 18.93 -17.18
C ASN A 309 -19.27 18.26 -16.93
N MET A 310 -19.30 16.95 -16.76
CA MET A 310 -20.52 16.18 -16.48
C MET A 310 -20.86 16.27 -14.99
N ASN A 311 -22.10 16.58 -14.66
CA ASN A 311 -22.58 16.54 -13.28
C ASN A 311 -23.10 15.15 -12.94
N THR A 312 -22.21 14.28 -12.48
CA THR A 312 -22.50 12.89 -12.11
C THR A 312 -21.67 12.47 -10.91
N ILE A 313 -22.17 11.49 -10.14
CA ILE A 313 -21.41 10.83 -9.07
C ILE A 313 -20.54 9.67 -9.59
N HIS A 314 -20.81 9.24 -10.84
CA HIS A 314 -20.04 8.19 -11.48
C HIS A 314 -18.72 8.74 -12.00
N ASP A 315 -17.65 7.99 -11.83
CA ASP A 315 -16.34 8.35 -12.36
C ASP A 315 -15.81 7.25 -13.29
N PHE A 316 -15.34 7.65 -14.46
CA PHE A 316 -14.68 6.76 -15.41
C PHE A 316 -13.27 7.29 -15.64
N ILE A 317 -12.27 6.46 -15.28
CA ILE A 317 -10.88 6.87 -15.11
C ILE A 317 -9.99 5.97 -15.98
N PRO A 318 -9.81 6.24 -17.28
CA PRO A 318 -8.75 5.63 -18.07
C PRO A 318 -7.38 6.04 -17.55
N PHE A 319 -6.42 5.10 -17.59
CA PHE A 319 -5.07 5.33 -17.11
C PHE A 319 -4.02 4.59 -17.95
N ILE A 320 -2.80 5.07 -17.83
CA ILE A 320 -1.58 4.40 -18.26
C ILE A 320 -0.59 4.43 -17.11
N GLN A 321 0.10 3.30 -16.87
CA GLN A 321 1.10 3.18 -15.83
C GLN A 321 2.34 2.48 -16.39
N TYR A 322 3.50 3.03 -16.12
CA TYR A 322 4.80 2.42 -16.38
C TYR A 322 5.55 2.19 -15.08
N GLN A 323 6.21 1.05 -14.98
CA GLN A 323 7.05 0.71 -13.83
C GLN A 323 8.37 0.14 -14.32
N LYS A 324 9.47 0.56 -13.71
CA LYS A 324 10.77 -0.09 -13.77
C LYS A 324 11.00 -0.77 -12.44
N VAL A 325 11.19 -2.09 -12.46
CA VAL A 325 11.28 -2.92 -11.24
C VAL A 325 12.57 -3.72 -11.30
N ARG A 326 13.51 -3.39 -10.45
CA ARG A 326 14.85 -3.96 -10.36
C ARG A 326 15.11 -4.48 -8.94
N PRO A 327 14.55 -5.62 -8.56
CA PRO A 327 14.81 -6.23 -7.25
C PRO A 327 16.27 -6.65 -7.08
N ASN A 328 16.98 -6.85 -8.19
CA ASN A 328 18.40 -7.21 -8.29
C ASN A 328 19.12 -6.23 -9.23
N ASP A 329 19.17 -4.95 -8.83
CA ASP A 329 19.80 -3.89 -9.64
C ASP A 329 21.33 -4.04 -9.69
N GLU A 330 21.91 -4.46 -8.56
CA GLU A 330 23.28 -4.92 -8.44
C GLU A 330 23.28 -6.29 -7.75
N GLU A 331 23.99 -7.24 -8.35
CA GLU A 331 24.06 -8.61 -7.84
C GLU A 331 24.91 -8.69 -6.59
N GLY A 332 24.41 -9.41 -5.59
CA GLY A 332 25.19 -9.69 -4.39
C GLY A 332 26.38 -10.64 -4.69
N VAL A 333 27.46 -10.49 -3.96
CA VAL A 333 28.66 -11.30 -4.12
C VAL A 333 28.36 -12.77 -3.86
N GLY A 334 28.78 -13.64 -4.78
CA GLY A 334 28.56 -15.09 -4.70
C GLY A 334 27.21 -15.55 -5.21
N SER A 335 26.44 -14.64 -5.83
CA SER A 335 25.16 -14.95 -6.43
C SER A 335 25.30 -15.63 -7.80
N THR A 336 24.26 -16.37 -8.18
CA THR A 336 24.02 -16.77 -9.57
C THR A 336 23.00 -15.80 -10.15
N HIS A 337 23.25 -15.33 -11.37
CA HIS A 337 22.33 -14.43 -12.06
C HIS A 337 20.93 -15.04 -12.24
N ASP A 338 19.88 -14.26 -11.96
CA ASP A 338 18.49 -14.61 -12.27
C ASP A 338 17.92 -13.65 -13.32
N ASP A 339 17.86 -14.14 -14.56
CA ASP A 339 17.36 -13.39 -15.71
C ASP A 339 15.95 -12.84 -15.58
N ASN A 340 15.16 -13.41 -14.65
CA ASN A 340 13.78 -13.00 -14.39
C ASN A 340 13.63 -12.04 -13.20
N ALA A 341 14.72 -11.67 -12.55
CA ALA A 341 14.68 -10.79 -11.39
C ALA A 341 14.22 -9.38 -11.77
N ASN A 342 14.71 -8.87 -12.88
CA ASN A 342 14.52 -7.49 -13.32
C ASN A 342 13.53 -7.41 -14.50
N PHE A 343 12.60 -6.46 -14.41
CA PHE A 343 11.58 -6.30 -15.45
C PHE A 343 10.99 -4.89 -15.48
N ASP A 344 10.38 -4.56 -16.62
CA ASP A 344 9.55 -3.38 -16.79
C ASP A 344 8.08 -3.80 -16.92
N VAL A 345 7.17 -2.94 -16.49
CA VAL A 345 5.72 -3.19 -16.61
C VAL A 345 5.05 -2.00 -17.27
N LEU A 346 4.27 -2.29 -18.30
CA LEU A 346 3.35 -1.33 -18.90
C LEU A 346 1.92 -1.80 -18.67
N THR A 347 1.10 -0.96 -18.06
CA THR A 347 -0.33 -1.24 -17.83
C THR A 347 -1.18 -0.14 -18.44
N VAL A 348 -2.17 -0.53 -19.23
CA VAL A 348 -3.19 0.37 -19.78
C VAL A 348 -4.55 -0.15 -19.40
N GLY A 349 -5.42 0.71 -18.88
CA GLY A 349 -6.72 0.26 -18.40
C GLY A 349 -7.66 1.39 -18.03
N ALA A 350 -8.75 1.02 -17.37
CA ALA A 350 -9.70 1.97 -16.82
C ALA A 350 -10.29 1.44 -15.50
N ALA A 351 -10.57 2.37 -14.60
CA ALA A 351 -11.39 2.14 -13.43
C ALA A 351 -12.73 2.88 -13.59
N TYR A 352 -13.84 2.20 -13.33
CA TYR A 352 -15.16 2.81 -13.24
C TYR A 352 -15.64 2.78 -11.80
N LYS A 353 -15.90 3.94 -11.23
CA LYS A 353 -16.42 4.10 -9.87
C LYS A 353 -17.90 4.53 -9.94
N PRO A 354 -18.85 3.59 -9.82
CA PRO A 354 -20.28 3.94 -9.70
C PRO A 354 -20.57 4.63 -8.36
N HIS A 355 -19.74 4.41 -7.37
CA HIS A 355 -19.73 5.03 -6.05
C HIS A 355 -18.28 5.22 -5.60
N PRO A 356 -17.92 6.23 -4.79
CA PRO A 356 -16.55 6.41 -4.30
C PRO A 356 -15.95 5.17 -3.61
N GLN A 357 -16.77 4.37 -2.96
CA GLN A 357 -16.37 3.14 -2.26
C GLN A 357 -16.35 1.89 -3.14
N VAL A 358 -16.75 1.96 -4.41
CA VAL A 358 -16.81 0.79 -5.30
C VAL A 358 -16.05 1.11 -6.59
N ALA A 359 -15.17 0.21 -7.00
CA ALA A 359 -14.45 0.31 -8.27
C ALA A 359 -14.58 -1.00 -9.07
N LEU A 360 -14.97 -0.87 -10.33
CA LEU A 360 -14.86 -1.91 -11.35
C LEU A 360 -13.64 -1.56 -12.20
N LYS A 361 -12.67 -2.45 -12.26
CA LYS A 361 -11.38 -2.20 -12.89
C LYS A 361 -11.16 -3.17 -14.05
N GLY A 362 -10.50 -2.70 -15.09
CA GLY A 362 -10.06 -3.55 -16.19
C GLY A 362 -8.78 -3.01 -16.79
N ASN A 363 -7.78 -3.88 -16.99
CA ASN A 363 -6.55 -3.48 -17.62
C ASN A 363 -5.89 -4.60 -18.44
N TYR A 364 -5.02 -4.16 -19.34
CA TYR A 364 -4.07 -5.00 -20.04
C TYR A 364 -2.68 -4.64 -19.52
N ARG A 365 -1.95 -5.66 -19.01
CA ARG A 365 -0.64 -5.52 -18.41
C ARG A 365 0.39 -6.36 -19.18
N THR A 366 1.49 -5.73 -19.56
CA THR A 366 2.63 -6.39 -20.19
C THR A 366 3.83 -6.29 -19.27
N ILE A 367 4.49 -7.40 -19.01
CA ILE A 367 5.74 -7.49 -18.24
C ILE A 367 6.85 -7.82 -19.23
N PHE A 368 7.90 -7.01 -19.27
CA PHE A 368 9.09 -7.18 -20.11
C PHE A 368 10.27 -7.55 -19.21
N TYR A 369 10.73 -8.79 -19.26
CA TYR A 369 11.91 -9.25 -18.53
C TYR A 369 13.20 -8.86 -19.23
N GLU A 370 14.27 -8.55 -18.46
CA GLU A 370 15.56 -8.12 -19.02
C GLU A 370 16.47 -9.27 -19.48
N GLY A 371 16.24 -10.50 -18.99
CA GLY A 371 17.10 -11.65 -19.31
C GLY A 371 17.03 -12.11 -20.77
N ASP A 372 18.10 -12.76 -21.23
CA ASP A 372 18.22 -13.26 -22.60
C ASP A 372 17.80 -14.73 -22.76
N GLU A 373 17.73 -15.50 -21.68
CA GLU A 373 17.38 -16.93 -21.70
C GLU A 373 16.35 -17.32 -20.63
N ALA A 374 15.40 -18.15 -20.98
CA ALA A 374 14.40 -18.69 -20.06
C ALA A 374 15.04 -19.73 -19.13
N SER A 375 15.52 -19.34 -17.97
CA SER A 375 15.98 -20.25 -16.94
C SER A 375 14.84 -20.73 -16.05
N GLY A 376 14.13 -21.79 -16.43
CA GLY A 376 13.26 -22.57 -15.54
C GLY A 376 12.04 -21.89 -14.97
N ALA A 377 11.80 -20.63 -15.25
CA ALA A 377 10.60 -19.92 -14.90
C ALA A 377 9.55 -20.05 -16.01
N LYS A 378 8.31 -19.72 -15.70
CA LYS A 378 7.17 -19.78 -16.62
C LYS A 378 7.52 -19.43 -18.06
N ALA A 379 7.03 -20.22 -19.02
CA ALA A 379 7.23 -19.98 -20.45
C ALA A 379 6.97 -18.50 -20.77
N GLY A 380 7.87 -17.84 -21.50
CA GLY A 380 7.80 -16.41 -21.81
C GLY A 380 8.84 -15.56 -21.07
N ALA A 381 9.64 -16.13 -20.18
CA ALA A 381 10.74 -15.43 -19.57
C ALA A 381 11.92 -15.25 -20.53
N ALA A 382 12.76 -14.28 -20.31
CA ALA A 382 13.99 -13.98 -21.04
C ALA A 382 13.78 -13.37 -22.44
N GLY A 383 13.87 -12.06 -22.53
CA GLY A 383 13.73 -11.31 -23.78
C GLY A 383 12.32 -11.36 -24.38
N THR A 384 11.36 -11.98 -23.70
CA THR A 384 9.95 -12.07 -24.08
C THR A 384 9.05 -11.31 -23.11
N SER A 385 7.88 -10.91 -23.60
CA SER A 385 6.87 -10.27 -22.78
C SER A 385 5.80 -11.28 -22.35
N VAL A 386 5.36 -11.19 -21.08
CA VAL A 386 4.18 -11.87 -20.56
C VAL A 386 3.04 -10.89 -20.48
N ASN A 387 1.89 -11.27 -21.03
CA ASN A 387 0.73 -10.40 -21.11
C ASN A 387 -0.42 -10.94 -20.28
N TYR A 388 -1.14 -10.03 -19.62
CA TYR A 388 -2.31 -10.34 -18.81
C TYR A 388 -3.47 -9.41 -19.17
N PHE A 389 -4.64 -9.99 -19.38
CA PHE A 389 -5.90 -9.28 -19.33
C PHE A 389 -6.51 -9.50 -17.94
N GLU A 390 -6.85 -8.42 -17.26
CA GLU A 390 -7.27 -8.45 -15.86
C GLU A 390 -8.56 -7.65 -15.67
N LEU A 391 -9.47 -8.19 -14.86
CA LEU A 391 -10.67 -7.53 -14.38
C LEU A 391 -10.71 -7.61 -12.86
N GLY A 392 -11.30 -6.61 -12.22
CA GLY A 392 -11.40 -6.58 -10.77
C GLY A 392 -12.64 -5.84 -10.29
N VAL A 393 -13.16 -6.29 -9.17
CA VAL A 393 -14.17 -5.59 -8.38
C VAL A 393 -13.57 -5.31 -7.02
N ALA A 394 -13.53 -4.03 -6.63
CA ALA A 394 -13.03 -3.59 -5.35
C ALA A 394 -14.09 -2.75 -4.63
N TYR A 395 -14.15 -2.88 -3.31
CA TYR A 395 -15.12 -2.14 -2.47
C TYR A 395 -14.56 -1.85 -1.10
N GLN A 396 -15.10 -0.78 -0.48
CA GLN A 396 -14.85 -0.40 0.92
C GLN A 396 -16.19 -0.21 1.62
N TYR A 397 -16.27 -0.46 2.92
CA TYR A 397 -17.50 -0.31 3.71
C TYR A 397 -17.21 0.23 5.13
#